data_808b984a030d6a96f024bc5e72b2e7ed
#
_entry.id   808b984a030d6a96f024bc5e72b2e7ed
#
_cell.length_a   1.000
_cell.length_b   1.000
_cell.length_c   1.000
_cell.angle_alpha   90.00
_cell.angle_beta   90.00
_cell.angle_gamma   90.00
#
_symmetry.space_group_name_H-M   'P 1'
#
loop_
_entity.id
_entity.type
_entity.pdbx_description
1 polymer ?
#
loop_
_entity_poly.entity_id
_entity_poly.type
_entity_poly.pdbx_seq_one_letter_code
_entity_poly.pdbx_strand_id
1 'polypeptide(L)'
;MKNYVKQIVELTKSNVYIRDPDKVNETIERLIDGGCDKLQVVSDFDKTITKQHENGKIYASSFAMFSKCPSVTQEHIRIKDDLTKKYAPIEVDPHIPLEEKTKLMQEWWSLSEDSLKGLKVSTEEIGKVCALLCPSLRTGTNEFFKKLHEANVPVLVFSAGLGDTVVAVLKHCEVLLPNVEVVSNFLKYDNDGKILGFRNDLIHVFNKNEFAIKGTQFYNKVANRNNVILLGDSLGDATMAEGMEHLETVLKIGFLYERSEEALPSYMETFDIVLRDDQTMDVPKAIFNIIAVPNAGSELGSK
;
A
#
# COMPACT_ATOMS: atom_id res chain seq x y z
N MET A 1 22.49 21.30 8.10
CA MET A 1 21.39 20.41 7.64
C MET A 1 20.68 21.11 6.49
N LYS A 2 20.51 20.45 5.35
CA LYS A 2 19.74 20.97 4.22
C LYS A 2 18.26 20.98 4.59
N ASN A 3 17.50 21.98 4.14
CA ASN A 3 16.08 22.09 4.44
C ASN A 3 15.25 21.57 3.25
N TYR A 4 15.15 20.25 3.13
CA TYR A 4 14.42 19.58 2.03
C TYR A 4 12.93 19.89 2.07
N VAL A 5 12.33 20.02 3.27
CA VAL A 5 10.91 20.36 3.44
C VAL A 5 10.56 21.69 2.76
N LYS A 6 11.49 22.66 2.76
CA LYS A 6 11.31 23.96 2.08
C LYS A 6 11.77 23.95 0.62
N GLN A 7 12.68 23.05 0.25
CA GLN A 7 13.26 23.00 -1.12
C GLN A 7 12.41 22.16 -2.07
N ILE A 8 11.75 21.11 -1.59
CA ILE A 8 10.84 20.29 -2.37
C ILE A 8 9.50 21.01 -2.47
N VAL A 9 9.18 21.53 -3.65
CA VAL A 9 7.97 22.34 -3.89
C VAL A 9 6.71 21.58 -3.52
N GLU A 10 6.67 20.27 -3.76
CA GLU A 10 5.57 19.38 -3.46
C GLU A 10 5.28 19.32 -1.95
N LEU A 11 6.30 19.46 -1.09
CA LEU A 11 6.14 19.48 0.38
C LEU A 11 5.63 20.82 0.92
N THR A 12 5.63 21.88 0.11
CA THR A 12 5.16 23.22 0.52
C THR A 12 3.70 23.49 0.21
N LYS A 13 3.00 22.52 -0.39
CA LYS A 13 1.56 22.63 -0.72
C LYS A 13 0.70 22.70 0.55
N SER A 14 -0.43 23.40 0.48
CA SER A 14 -1.33 23.63 1.62
C SER A 14 -2.03 22.37 2.15
N ASN A 15 -2.04 21.29 1.36
CA ASN A 15 -2.61 20.00 1.74
C ASN A 15 -1.57 19.01 2.30
N VAL A 16 -0.33 19.45 2.51
CA VAL A 16 0.75 18.66 3.11
C VAL A 16 0.93 19.07 4.56
N TYR A 17 0.89 18.09 5.45
CA TYR A 17 1.04 18.29 6.89
C TYR A 17 2.25 17.51 7.39
N ILE A 18 3.15 18.19 8.08
CA ILE A 18 4.38 17.62 8.66
C ILE A 18 4.45 18.07 10.11
N ARG A 19 4.42 17.13 11.05
CA ARG A 19 4.49 17.44 12.48
C ARG A 19 5.88 17.90 12.91
N ASP A 20 6.91 17.21 12.41
CA ASP A 20 8.32 17.45 12.75
C ASP A 20 9.15 17.62 11.47
N PRO A 21 9.26 18.86 10.96
CA PRO A 21 10.04 19.13 9.75
C PRO A 21 11.54 18.82 9.87
N ASP A 22 12.10 18.92 11.08
CA ASP A 22 13.53 18.64 11.30
C ASP A 22 13.80 17.14 11.20
N LYS A 23 12.96 16.31 11.82
CA LYS A 23 12.99 14.85 11.66
C LYS A 23 12.84 14.43 10.20
N VAL A 24 11.90 15.03 9.45
CA VAL A 24 11.71 14.74 8.02
C VAL A 24 12.95 15.12 7.22
N ASN A 25 13.57 16.26 7.48
CA ASN A 25 14.82 16.67 6.84
C ASN A 25 15.96 15.67 7.09
N GLU A 26 16.14 15.22 8.35
CA GLU A 26 17.13 14.22 8.73
C GLU A 26 16.87 12.87 8.03
N THR A 27 15.60 12.44 8.01
CA THR A 27 15.20 11.19 7.36
C THR A 27 15.48 11.24 5.86
N ILE A 28 15.12 12.32 5.18
CA ILE A 28 15.41 12.49 3.74
C ILE A 28 16.93 12.51 3.50
N GLU A 29 17.73 13.18 4.35
CA GLU A 29 19.18 13.19 4.21
C GLU A 29 19.78 11.78 4.31
N ARG A 30 19.33 10.96 5.29
CA ARG A 30 19.76 9.55 5.41
C ARG A 30 19.37 8.71 4.20
N LEU A 31 18.16 8.93 3.64
CA LEU A 31 17.73 8.25 2.42
C LEU A 31 18.63 8.60 1.23
N ILE A 32 19.03 9.88 1.09
CA ILE A 32 19.96 10.35 0.04
C ILE A 32 21.34 9.73 0.23
N ASP A 33 21.84 9.69 1.45
CA ASP A 33 23.15 9.10 1.76
C ASP A 33 23.20 7.61 1.45
N GLY A 34 22.09 6.88 1.68
CA GLY A 34 21.96 5.47 1.32
C GLY A 34 21.78 5.22 -0.17
N GLY A 35 21.22 6.19 -0.89
CA GLY A 35 20.96 6.10 -2.32
C GLY A 35 19.99 4.97 -2.71
N CYS A 36 19.84 4.73 -4.01
CA CYS A 36 18.92 3.73 -4.56
C CYS A 36 19.28 2.29 -4.17
N ASP A 37 20.57 1.99 -3.91
CA ASP A 37 21.01 0.63 -3.57
C ASP A 37 20.54 0.17 -2.17
N LYS A 38 20.27 1.12 -1.28
CA LYS A 38 19.75 0.85 0.06
C LYS A 38 18.25 1.04 0.17
N LEU A 39 17.61 1.56 -0.88
CA LEU A 39 16.20 1.93 -0.88
C LEU A 39 15.31 0.78 -1.30
N GLN A 40 14.15 0.66 -0.64
CA GLN A 40 12.97 -0.07 -1.09
C GLN A 40 11.72 0.77 -0.85
N VAL A 41 10.64 0.48 -1.56
CA VAL A 41 9.33 1.11 -1.36
C VAL A 41 8.35 0.05 -0.87
N VAL A 42 7.63 0.35 0.21
CA VAL A 42 6.54 -0.49 0.73
C VAL A 42 5.26 0.32 0.65
N SER A 43 4.27 -0.17 -0.06
CA SER A 43 3.03 0.55 -0.30
C SER A 43 1.81 -0.32 -0.10
N ASP A 44 0.80 0.18 0.61
CA ASP A 44 -0.55 -0.34 0.50
C ASP A 44 -1.10 -0.10 -0.91
N PHE A 45 -2.24 -0.73 -1.25
CA PHE A 45 -2.84 -0.66 -2.58
C PHE A 45 -4.13 0.15 -2.63
N ASP A 46 -5.18 -0.30 -1.92
CA ASP A 46 -6.51 0.34 -1.97
C ASP A 46 -6.46 1.73 -1.32
N LYS A 47 -6.88 2.78 -2.05
CA LYS A 47 -6.82 4.18 -1.61
C LYS A 47 -5.41 4.75 -1.39
N THR A 48 -4.35 3.95 -1.60
CA THR A 48 -2.95 4.36 -1.53
C THR A 48 -2.33 4.47 -2.92
N ILE A 49 -2.16 3.37 -3.66
CA ILE A 49 -1.76 3.39 -5.08
C ILE A 49 -2.95 3.81 -5.94
N THR A 50 -4.15 3.30 -5.63
CA THR A 50 -5.38 3.76 -6.25
C THR A 50 -5.83 5.09 -5.67
N LYS A 51 -6.52 5.93 -6.46
CA LYS A 51 -7.18 7.13 -5.95
C LYS A 51 -8.27 6.74 -4.96
N GLN A 52 -8.47 7.57 -3.95
CA GLN A 52 -9.59 7.46 -3.03
C GLN A 52 -10.89 7.87 -3.73
N HIS A 53 -10.84 8.94 -4.52
CA HIS A 53 -11.95 9.42 -5.34
C HIS A 53 -11.46 10.19 -6.57
N GLU A 54 -12.38 10.44 -7.49
CA GLU A 54 -12.20 11.39 -8.60
C GLU A 54 -13.49 12.20 -8.76
N ASN A 55 -13.40 13.52 -8.59
CA ASN A 55 -14.56 14.42 -8.61
C ASN A 55 -15.68 13.97 -7.64
N GLY A 56 -15.32 13.51 -6.44
CA GLY A 56 -16.27 13.03 -5.42
C GLY A 56 -16.81 11.61 -5.64
N LYS A 57 -16.47 10.96 -6.76
CA LYS A 57 -16.82 9.55 -6.98
C LYS A 57 -15.79 8.65 -6.33
N ILE A 58 -16.18 7.92 -5.28
CA ILE A 58 -15.34 6.95 -4.60
C ILE A 58 -15.14 5.72 -5.48
N TYR A 59 -13.90 5.24 -5.59
CA TYR A 59 -13.57 4.02 -6.31
C TYR A 59 -13.81 2.77 -5.48
N ALA A 60 -14.12 1.65 -6.17
CA ALA A 60 -14.29 0.36 -5.54
C ALA A 60 -12.92 -0.18 -5.05
N SER A 61 -12.89 -0.73 -3.85
CA SER A 61 -11.74 -1.49 -3.35
C SER A 61 -11.57 -2.82 -4.11
N SER A 62 -10.44 -3.47 -3.91
CA SER A 62 -10.15 -4.78 -4.52
C SER A 62 -11.22 -5.83 -4.25
N PHE A 63 -11.74 -5.94 -3.03
CA PHE A 63 -12.88 -6.82 -2.70
C PHE A 63 -14.20 -6.36 -3.35
N ALA A 64 -14.44 -5.05 -3.40
CA ALA A 64 -15.65 -4.53 -4.02
C ALA A 64 -15.67 -4.76 -5.54
N MET A 65 -14.53 -4.70 -6.21
CA MET A 65 -14.40 -5.06 -7.63
C MET A 65 -14.69 -6.54 -7.86
N PHE A 66 -14.13 -7.44 -7.04
CA PHE A 66 -14.42 -8.88 -7.11
C PHE A 66 -15.92 -9.15 -6.98
N SER A 67 -16.62 -8.47 -6.09
CA SER A 67 -18.07 -8.61 -5.90
C SER A 67 -18.91 -8.22 -7.13
N LYS A 68 -18.29 -7.58 -8.14
CA LYS A 68 -18.95 -7.26 -9.43
C LYS A 68 -18.75 -8.33 -10.50
N CYS A 69 -17.99 -9.38 -10.21
CA CYS A 69 -17.87 -10.51 -11.13
C CYS A 69 -19.24 -11.21 -11.32
N PRO A 70 -19.67 -11.48 -12.56
CA PRO A 70 -20.96 -12.10 -12.86
C PRO A 70 -21.19 -13.44 -12.17
N SER A 71 -20.11 -14.20 -11.92
CA SER A 71 -20.19 -15.50 -11.24
C SER A 71 -20.29 -15.40 -9.71
N VAL A 72 -20.21 -14.21 -9.15
CA VAL A 72 -20.40 -14.00 -7.71
C VAL A 72 -21.89 -14.04 -7.37
N THR A 73 -22.25 -14.85 -6.36
CA THR A 73 -23.65 -15.04 -5.98
C THR A 73 -24.21 -13.86 -5.19
N GLN A 74 -25.54 -13.64 -5.26
CA GLN A 74 -26.21 -12.62 -4.47
C GLN A 74 -26.09 -12.89 -2.97
N GLU A 75 -26.01 -14.16 -2.57
CA GLU A 75 -25.79 -14.55 -1.17
C GLU A 75 -24.42 -14.03 -0.67
N HIS A 76 -23.34 -14.24 -1.44
CA HIS A 76 -22.03 -13.71 -1.09
C HIS A 76 -22.05 -12.18 -0.96
N ILE A 77 -22.69 -11.48 -1.91
CA ILE A 77 -22.81 -10.02 -1.87
C ILE A 77 -23.48 -9.57 -0.57
N ARG A 78 -24.58 -10.22 -0.20
CA ARG A 78 -25.30 -9.91 1.05
C ARG A 78 -24.42 -10.14 2.28
N ILE A 79 -23.75 -11.31 2.37
CA ILE A 79 -22.85 -11.62 3.49
C ILE A 79 -21.75 -10.56 3.59
N LYS A 80 -21.10 -10.25 2.48
CA LYS A 80 -20.05 -9.22 2.43
C LYS A 80 -20.58 -7.86 2.92
N ASP A 81 -21.76 -7.43 2.48
CA ASP A 81 -22.34 -6.15 2.88
C ASP A 81 -22.68 -6.12 4.38
N ASP A 82 -23.23 -7.22 4.93
CA ASP A 82 -23.51 -7.36 6.36
C ASP A 82 -22.23 -7.33 7.20
N LEU A 83 -21.18 -8.04 6.77
CA LEU A 83 -19.87 -8.02 7.41
C LEU A 83 -19.24 -6.64 7.36
N THR A 84 -19.26 -5.98 6.21
CA THR A 84 -18.73 -4.62 6.06
C THR A 84 -19.45 -3.65 7.00
N LYS A 85 -20.78 -3.72 7.06
CA LYS A 85 -21.59 -2.87 7.94
C LYS A 85 -21.26 -3.10 9.43
N LYS A 86 -20.94 -4.34 9.82
CA LYS A 86 -20.59 -4.68 11.20
C LYS A 86 -19.18 -4.21 11.56
N TYR A 87 -18.17 -4.49 10.71
CA TYR A 87 -16.78 -4.38 11.11
C TYR A 87 -16.07 -3.11 10.63
N ALA A 88 -16.47 -2.49 9.52
CA ALA A 88 -15.79 -1.29 9.05
C ALA A 88 -15.82 -0.11 10.04
N PRO A 89 -16.91 0.14 10.80
CA PRO A 89 -16.89 1.15 11.87
C PRO A 89 -15.89 0.83 12.98
N ILE A 90 -15.67 -0.46 13.30
CA ILE A 90 -14.75 -0.91 14.35
C ILE A 90 -13.30 -0.65 13.94
N GLU A 91 -12.98 -0.88 12.67
CA GLU A 91 -11.63 -0.67 12.14
C GLU A 91 -11.13 0.77 12.40
N VAL A 92 -11.98 1.75 12.19
CA VAL A 92 -11.65 3.17 12.32
C VAL A 92 -11.95 3.79 13.68
N ASP A 93 -12.57 3.07 14.62
CA ASP A 93 -12.92 3.59 15.93
C ASP A 93 -11.67 3.81 16.81
N PRO A 94 -11.32 5.05 17.20
CA PRO A 94 -10.13 5.31 18.00
C PRO A 94 -10.25 4.85 19.47
N HIS A 95 -11.44 4.52 19.94
CA HIS A 95 -11.70 4.15 21.33
C HIS A 95 -11.54 2.65 21.59
N ILE A 96 -11.53 1.82 20.55
CA ILE A 96 -11.34 0.38 20.67
C ILE A 96 -9.83 0.08 20.74
N PRO A 97 -9.35 -0.66 21.77
CA PRO A 97 -7.94 -1.04 21.89
C PRO A 97 -7.46 -1.84 20.68
N LEU A 98 -6.19 -1.63 20.27
CA LEU A 98 -5.61 -2.27 19.09
C LEU A 98 -5.68 -3.81 19.15
N GLU A 99 -5.46 -4.40 20.34
CA GLU A 99 -5.56 -5.86 20.52
C GLU A 99 -6.96 -6.41 20.24
N GLU A 100 -8.00 -5.68 20.67
CA GLU A 100 -9.39 -6.04 20.40
C GLU A 100 -9.74 -5.84 18.92
N LYS A 101 -9.32 -4.72 18.32
CA LYS A 101 -9.46 -4.49 16.86
C LYS A 101 -8.82 -5.61 16.06
N THR A 102 -7.60 -6.00 16.41
CA THR A 102 -6.88 -7.08 15.73
C THR A 102 -7.67 -8.38 15.71
N LYS A 103 -8.27 -8.78 16.85
CA LYS A 103 -9.12 -9.98 16.95
C LYS A 103 -10.38 -9.86 16.09
N LEU A 104 -11.02 -8.67 16.09
CA LEU A 104 -12.24 -8.43 15.31
C LEU A 104 -11.95 -8.36 13.80
N MET A 105 -10.79 -7.84 13.40
CA MET A 105 -10.37 -7.89 11.99
C MET A 105 -10.05 -9.32 11.55
N GLN A 106 -9.38 -10.10 12.38
CA GLN A 106 -9.16 -11.54 12.12
C GLN A 106 -10.49 -12.28 11.90
N GLU A 107 -11.48 -12.03 12.75
CA GLU A 107 -12.83 -12.59 12.61
C GLU A 107 -13.48 -12.15 11.29
N TRP A 108 -13.43 -10.85 10.97
CA TRP A 108 -14.00 -10.32 9.74
C TRP A 108 -13.42 -10.98 8.49
N TRP A 109 -12.09 -11.04 8.41
CA TRP A 109 -11.42 -11.65 7.25
C TRP A 109 -11.67 -13.15 7.16
N SER A 110 -11.72 -13.88 8.29
CA SER A 110 -12.07 -15.31 8.29
C SER A 110 -13.49 -15.57 7.80
N LEU A 111 -14.46 -14.78 8.24
CA LEU A 111 -15.85 -14.86 7.75
C LEU A 111 -15.96 -14.46 6.27
N SER A 112 -15.17 -13.49 5.83
CA SER A 112 -15.09 -13.10 4.42
C SER A 112 -14.53 -14.24 3.57
N GLU A 113 -13.45 -14.89 4.02
CA GLU A 113 -12.89 -16.07 3.36
C GLU A 113 -13.90 -17.21 3.25
N ASP A 114 -14.62 -17.51 4.34
CA ASP A 114 -15.63 -18.56 4.35
C ASP A 114 -16.75 -18.29 3.31
N SER A 115 -17.12 -17.03 3.15
CA SER A 115 -18.14 -16.65 2.15
C SER A 115 -17.69 -16.80 0.69
N LEU A 116 -16.37 -16.86 0.44
CA LEU A 116 -15.80 -17.10 -0.89
C LEU A 116 -15.80 -18.58 -1.28
N LYS A 117 -15.78 -19.49 -0.29
CA LYS A 117 -15.64 -20.93 -0.53
C LYS A 117 -16.79 -21.48 -1.39
N GLY A 118 -16.41 -22.24 -2.41
CA GLY A 118 -17.35 -22.85 -3.36
C GLY A 118 -17.75 -21.96 -4.53
N LEU A 119 -17.45 -20.64 -4.53
CA LEU A 119 -17.66 -19.80 -5.69
C LEU A 119 -16.77 -20.24 -6.86
N LYS A 120 -17.27 -20.12 -8.09
CA LYS A 120 -16.54 -20.38 -9.33
C LYS A 120 -16.30 -19.07 -10.08
N VAL A 121 -15.33 -18.30 -9.65
CA VAL A 121 -14.92 -17.03 -10.29
C VAL A 121 -13.51 -17.22 -10.82
N SER A 122 -13.34 -17.20 -12.14
CA SER A 122 -12.02 -17.39 -12.76
C SER A 122 -11.16 -16.12 -12.67
N THR A 123 -9.84 -16.29 -12.71
CA THR A 123 -8.90 -15.17 -12.79
C THR A 123 -9.09 -14.34 -14.06
N GLU A 124 -9.55 -14.95 -15.16
CA GLU A 124 -9.90 -14.26 -16.40
C GLU A 124 -11.11 -13.33 -16.20
N GLU A 125 -12.14 -13.81 -15.50
CA GLU A 125 -13.34 -13.01 -15.17
C GLU A 125 -12.96 -11.84 -14.29
N ILE A 126 -12.15 -12.06 -13.25
CA ILE A 126 -11.60 -10.98 -12.38
C ILE A 126 -10.89 -9.96 -13.27
N GLY A 127 -9.99 -10.38 -14.15
CA GLY A 127 -9.27 -9.50 -15.05
C GLY A 127 -10.17 -8.64 -15.94
N LYS A 128 -11.24 -9.23 -16.52
CA LYS A 128 -12.23 -8.48 -17.33
C LYS A 128 -12.99 -7.43 -16.51
N VAL A 129 -13.41 -7.78 -15.29
CA VAL A 129 -14.13 -6.87 -14.42
C VAL A 129 -13.21 -5.75 -13.95
N CYS A 130 -11.95 -6.05 -13.59
CA CYS A 130 -10.97 -5.05 -13.21
C CYS A 130 -10.67 -4.08 -14.36
N ALA A 131 -10.58 -4.56 -15.60
CA ALA A 131 -10.38 -3.70 -16.77
C ALA A 131 -11.57 -2.73 -17.01
N LEU A 132 -12.81 -3.19 -16.73
CA LEU A 132 -14.02 -2.36 -16.87
C LEU A 132 -14.20 -1.34 -15.75
N LEU A 133 -13.83 -1.71 -14.52
CA LEU A 133 -14.04 -0.92 -13.31
C LEU A 133 -12.76 -0.23 -12.84
N CYS A 134 -11.67 -0.39 -13.58
CA CYS A 134 -10.33 -0.01 -13.15
C CYS A 134 -10.35 1.32 -12.39
N PRO A 135 -9.98 1.31 -11.09
CA PRO A 135 -9.82 2.54 -10.34
C PRO A 135 -8.68 3.33 -10.99
N SER A 136 -8.85 4.63 -11.12
CA SER A 136 -7.73 5.46 -11.53
C SER A 136 -6.62 5.32 -10.48
N LEU A 137 -5.40 5.04 -10.92
CA LEU A 137 -4.24 5.17 -10.06
C LEU A 137 -4.01 6.64 -9.74
N ARG A 138 -3.39 6.95 -8.60
CA ARG A 138 -2.95 8.32 -8.31
C ARG A 138 -2.13 8.86 -9.47
N THR A 139 -2.37 10.09 -9.84
CA THR A 139 -1.68 10.73 -10.95
C THR A 139 -0.17 10.68 -10.73
N GLY A 140 0.58 10.26 -11.75
CA GLY A 140 2.04 10.10 -11.67
C GLY A 140 2.52 8.72 -11.16
N THR A 141 1.63 7.78 -10.83
CA THR A 141 2.02 6.41 -10.41
C THR A 141 2.86 5.70 -11.48
N ASN A 142 2.42 5.71 -12.75
CA ASN A 142 3.16 5.06 -13.83
C ASN A 142 4.58 5.61 -13.97
N GLU A 143 4.74 6.93 -13.93
CA GLU A 143 6.06 7.57 -13.98
C GLU A 143 6.91 7.19 -12.76
N PHE A 144 6.33 7.23 -11.55
CA PHE A 144 7.03 6.89 -10.32
C PHE A 144 7.51 5.44 -10.32
N PHE A 145 6.64 4.49 -10.65
CA PHE A 145 6.99 3.06 -10.70
C PHE A 145 8.04 2.75 -11.77
N LYS A 146 7.93 3.41 -12.94
CA LYS A 146 8.94 3.29 -13.99
C LYS A 146 10.31 3.78 -13.54
N LYS A 147 10.39 4.93 -12.87
CA LYS A 147 11.65 5.45 -12.30
C LYS A 147 12.24 4.52 -11.24
N LEU A 148 11.41 3.97 -10.35
CA LEU A 148 11.84 2.97 -9.37
C LEU A 148 12.42 1.72 -10.07
N HIS A 149 11.78 1.26 -11.14
CA HIS A 149 12.27 0.13 -11.93
C HIS A 149 13.61 0.44 -12.61
N GLU A 150 13.73 1.58 -13.27
CA GLU A 150 14.98 2.03 -13.93
C GLU A 150 16.15 2.15 -12.93
N ALA A 151 15.86 2.53 -11.68
CA ALA A 151 16.83 2.62 -10.59
C ALA A 151 17.03 1.28 -9.82
N ASN A 152 16.42 0.18 -10.26
CA ASN A 152 16.43 -1.12 -9.59
C ASN A 152 15.96 -1.08 -8.12
N VAL A 153 15.04 -0.18 -7.77
CA VAL A 153 14.46 -0.09 -6.43
C VAL A 153 13.28 -1.05 -6.32
N PRO A 154 13.30 -2.04 -5.42
CA PRO A 154 12.18 -2.96 -5.20
C PRO A 154 10.96 -2.24 -4.64
N VAL A 155 9.79 -2.66 -5.10
CA VAL A 155 8.49 -2.19 -4.62
C VAL A 155 7.69 -3.36 -4.08
N LEU A 156 7.33 -3.31 -2.81
CA LEU A 156 6.36 -4.22 -2.20
C LEU A 156 4.99 -3.55 -2.21
N VAL A 157 4.05 -4.12 -2.92
CA VAL A 157 2.62 -3.80 -2.79
C VAL A 157 2.05 -4.75 -1.74
N PHE A 158 1.80 -4.23 -0.54
CA PHE A 158 1.40 -4.99 0.62
C PHE A 158 -0.05 -4.67 0.99
N SER A 159 -0.98 -5.49 0.51
CA SER A 159 -2.41 -5.22 0.61
C SER A 159 -3.17 -6.25 1.44
N ALA A 160 -4.08 -5.78 2.29
CA ALA A 160 -5.07 -6.63 2.96
C ALA A 160 -6.24 -7.00 2.04
N GLY A 161 -6.27 -6.47 0.83
CA GLY A 161 -7.30 -6.72 -0.17
C GLY A 161 -7.20 -8.10 -0.82
N LEU A 162 -7.90 -8.26 -1.96
CA LEU A 162 -7.89 -9.49 -2.75
C LEU A 162 -6.76 -9.44 -3.78
N GLY A 163 -5.73 -10.29 -3.60
CA GLY A 163 -4.51 -10.28 -4.40
C GLY A 163 -4.71 -10.48 -5.89
N ASP A 164 -5.65 -11.36 -6.28
CA ASP A 164 -5.99 -11.58 -7.69
C ASP A 164 -6.50 -10.30 -8.37
N THR A 165 -7.31 -9.51 -7.65
CA THR A 165 -7.81 -8.21 -8.11
C THR A 165 -6.69 -7.17 -8.16
N VAL A 166 -5.86 -7.09 -7.10
CA VAL A 166 -4.71 -6.18 -7.05
C VAL A 166 -3.79 -6.40 -8.24
N VAL A 167 -3.40 -7.65 -8.51
CA VAL A 167 -2.55 -8.01 -9.65
C VAL A 167 -3.23 -7.68 -10.98
N ALA A 168 -4.54 -7.94 -11.12
CA ALA A 168 -5.27 -7.63 -12.33
C ALA A 168 -5.28 -6.12 -12.64
N VAL A 169 -5.49 -5.28 -11.63
CA VAL A 169 -5.43 -3.81 -11.77
C VAL A 169 -4.03 -3.33 -12.12
N LEU A 170 -2.99 -3.79 -11.38
CA LEU A 170 -1.61 -3.38 -11.64
C LEU A 170 -1.14 -3.78 -13.05
N LYS A 171 -1.55 -4.96 -13.54
CA LYS A 171 -1.30 -5.41 -14.92
C LYS A 171 -2.02 -4.53 -15.93
N HIS A 172 -3.32 -4.26 -15.73
CA HIS A 172 -4.11 -3.43 -16.63
C HIS A 172 -3.56 -2.01 -16.74
N CYS A 173 -3.07 -1.44 -15.62
CA CYS A 173 -2.47 -0.11 -15.56
C CYS A 173 -0.98 -0.10 -15.96
N GLU A 174 -0.40 -1.22 -16.37
CA GLU A 174 0.99 -1.36 -16.83
C GLU A 174 2.05 -0.96 -15.77
N VAL A 175 1.71 -1.14 -14.48
CA VAL A 175 2.62 -0.84 -13.35
C VAL A 175 3.11 -2.08 -12.59
N LEU A 176 2.69 -3.29 -13.00
CA LEU A 176 3.26 -4.54 -12.48
C LEU A 176 4.59 -4.82 -13.18
N LEU A 177 5.61 -4.05 -12.84
CA LEU A 177 6.95 -4.15 -13.41
C LEU A 177 7.78 -5.25 -12.70
N PRO A 178 8.93 -5.70 -13.26
CA PRO A 178 9.75 -6.78 -12.69
C PRO A 178 10.28 -6.54 -11.27
N ASN A 179 10.36 -5.28 -10.84
CA ASN A 179 10.76 -4.89 -9.48
C ASN A 179 9.58 -4.79 -8.50
N VAL A 180 8.35 -5.05 -8.95
CA VAL A 180 7.12 -4.98 -8.13
C VAL A 180 6.74 -6.38 -7.68
N GLU A 181 6.62 -6.59 -6.38
CA GLU A 181 6.10 -7.79 -5.76
C GLU A 181 4.77 -7.47 -5.05
N VAL A 182 3.82 -8.40 -5.10
CA VAL A 182 2.51 -8.24 -4.42
C VAL A 182 2.38 -9.29 -3.35
N VAL A 183 2.18 -8.86 -2.11
CA VAL A 183 1.82 -9.69 -0.97
C VAL A 183 0.42 -9.30 -0.52
N SER A 184 -0.51 -10.25 -0.62
CA SER A 184 -1.94 -10.01 -0.39
C SER A 184 -2.69 -11.34 -0.22
N ASN A 185 -3.99 -11.29 0.04
CA ASN A 185 -4.85 -12.47 0.14
C ASN A 185 -5.18 -13.04 -1.25
N PHE A 186 -4.43 -14.03 -1.71
CA PHE A 186 -4.64 -14.67 -3.00
C PHE A 186 -5.61 -15.85 -2.90
N LEU A 187 -6.51 -15.99 -3.88
CA LEU A 187 -7.45 -17.09 -3.94
C LEU A 187 -6.75 -18.42 -4.21
N LYS A 188 -7.20 -19.46 -3.51
CA LYS A 188 -6.83 -20.86 -3.74
C LYS A 188 -7.99 -21.55 -4.43
N TYR A 189 -7.71 -22.30 -5.49
CA TYR A 189 -8.70 -23.02 -6.29
C TYR A 189 -8.49 -24.51 -6.19
N ASP A 190 -9.60 -25.27 -6.31
CA ASP A 190 -9.54 -26.71 -6.58
C ASP A 190 -9.39 -26.99 -8.10
N ASN A 191 -9.37 -28.29 -8.45
CA ASN A 191 -9.23 -28.73 -9.83
C ASN A 191 -10.45 -28.38 -10.72
N ASP A 192 -11.60 -28.10 -10.12
CA ASP A 192 -12.85 -27.74 -10.80
C ASP A 192 -13.05 -26.21 -10.91
N GLY A 193 -12.06 -25.42 -10.45
CA GLY A 193 -12.08 -23.97 -10.44
C GLY A 193 -12.96 -23.37 -9.35
N LYS A 194 -13.27 -24.12 -8.27
CA LYS A 194 -13.95 -23.59 -7.10
C LYS A 194 -12.93 -22.99 -6.14
N ILE A 195 -13.28 -21.86 -5.54
CA ILE A 195 -12.49 -21.21 -4.50
C ILE A 195 -12.54 -22.05 -3.23
N LEU A 196 -11.36 -22.35 -2.66
CA LEU A 196 -11.17 -23.11 -1.42
C LEU A 196 -10.91 -22.19 -0.23
N GLY A 197 -10.67 -20.89 -0.45
CA GLY A 197 -10.21 -19.90 0.51
C GLY A 197 -8.96 -19.18 0.00
N PHE A 198 -8.10 -18.73 0.91
CA PHE A 198 -6.84 -18.09 0.55
C PHE A 198 -5.65 -19.07 0.55
N ARG A 199 -4.57 -18.70 -0.16
CA ARG A 199 -3.38 -19.56 -0.31
C ARG A 199 -2.49 -19.57 0.92
N ASN A 200 -2.38 -18.44 1.61
CA ASN A 200 -1.46 -18.19 2.72
C ASN A 200 -2.24 -17.77 3.96
N ASP A 201 -1.52 -17.51 5.05
CA ASP A 201 -2.07 -16.90 6.24
C ASP A 201 -2.76 -15.58 5.90
N LEU A 202 -3.84 -15.34 6.60
CA LEU A 202 -4.72 -14.22 6.34
C LEU A 202 -4.06 -12.89 6.70
N ILE A 203 -4.11 -11.95 5.75
CA ILE A 203 -3.58 -10.60 5.91
C ILE A 203 -4.73 -9.63 6.13
N HIS A 204 -4.65 -8.85 7.21
CA HIS A 204 -5.57 -7.76 7.53
C HIS A 204 -4.78 -6.49 7.92
N VAL A 205 -5.47 -5.36 8.11
CA VAL A 205 -4.84 -4.04 8.33
C VAL A 205 -3.82 -4.02 9.47
N PHE A 206 -4.03 -4.80 10.54
CA PHE A 206 -3.17 -4.78 11.73
C PHE A 206 -2.15 -5.91 11.82
N ASN A 207 -1.98 -6.74 10.77
CA ASN A 207 -0.93 -7.76 10.72
C ASN A 207 -0.03 -7.66 9.49
N LYS A 208 -0.10 -6.56 8.77
CA LYS A 208 0.84 -6.23 7.69
C LYS A 208 2.21 -5.88 8.29
N ASN A 209 3.07 -6.88 8.46
CA ASN A 209 4.43 -6.71 8.98
C ASN A 209 5.36 -7.76 8.36
N GLU A 210 6.63 -7.78 8.77
CA GLU A 210 7.64 -8.70 8.24
C GLU A 210 7.22 -10.17 8.28
N PHE A 211 6.48 -10.60 9.29
CA PHE A 211 6.08 -12.02 9.39
C PHE A 211 5.26 -12.49 8.18
N ALA A 212 4.46 -11.61 7.57
CA ALA A 212 3.69 -11.93 6.38
C ALA A 212 4.55 -12.00 5.10
N ILE A 213 5.74 -11.40 5.09
CA ILE A 213 6.66 -11.44 3.93
C ILE A 213 7.85 -12.38 4.13
N LYS A 214 8.10 -12.83 5.36
CA LYS A 214 9.21 -13.73 5.70
C LYS A 214 9.08 -15.04 4.93
N GLY A 215 10.15 -15.41 4.22
CA GLY A 215 10.16 -16.61 3.36
C GLY A 215 9.66 -16.36 1.92
N THR A 216 9.23 -15.15 1.57
CA THR A 216 8.97 -14.79 0.17
C THR A 216 10.27 -14.50 -0.58
N GLN A 217 10.21 -14.51 -1.92
CA GLN A 217 11.37 -14.10 -2.74
C GLN A 217 11.70 -12.62 -2.54
N PHE A 218 10.69 -11.79 -2.24
CA PHE A 218 10.89 -10.37 -1.96
C PHE A 218 11.79 -10.16 -0.74
N TYR A 219 11.56 -10.88 0.36
CA TYR A 219 12.35 -10.79 1.58
C TYR A 219 13.85 -10.95 1.30
N ASN A 220 14.22 -11.93 0.46
CA ASN A 220 15.61 -12.16 0.07
C ASN A 220 16.16 -11.01 -0.81
N LYS A 221 15.32 -10.41 -1.67
CA LYS A 221 15.73 -9.28 -2.53
C LYS A 221 16.05 -8.01 -1.74
N VAL A 222 15.39 -7.82 -0.59
CA VAL A 222 15.52 -6.60 0.23
C VAL A 222 16.43 -6.76 1.44
N ALA A 223 17.06 -7.91 1.64
CA ALA A 223 17.92 -8.22 2.80
C ALA A 223 19.05 -7.19 3.05
N ASN A 224 19.50 -6.47 2.04
CA ASN A 224 20.52 -5.42 2.13
C ASN A 224 19.97 -4.01 1.95
N ARG A 225 18.62 -3.83 1.98
CA ARG A 225 17.95 -2.56 1.73
C ARG A 225 17.29 -2.08 3.01
N ASN A 226 18.04 -1.30 3.77
CA ASN A 226 17.70 -0.84 5.11
C ASN A 226 16.93 0.50 5.14
N ASN A 227 16.69 1.11 3.98
CA ASN A 227 15.97 2.37 3.82
C ASN A 227 14.62 2.14 3.14
N VAL A 228 13.55 2.68 3.72
CA VAL A 228 12.17 2.48 3.24
C VAL A 228 11.45 3.81 3.03
N ILE A 229 10.80 3.96 1.87
CA ILE A 229 9.67 4.88 1.71
C ILE A 229 8.40 4.05 1.86
N LEU A 230 7.60 4.35 2.88
CA LEU A 230 6.36 3.66 3.20
C LEU A 230 5.17 4.54 2.83
N LEU A 231 4.21 3.97 2.08
CA LEU A 231 3.00 4.64 1.62
C LEU A 231 1.76 3.89 2.14
N GLY A 232 0.84 4.60 2.78
CA GLY A 232 -0.39 4.00 3.29
C GLY A 232 -1.54 5.01 3.43
N ASP A 233 -2.78 4.53 3.55
CA ASP A 233 -3.97 5.35 3.80
C ASP A 233 -4.65 5.04 5.15
N SER A 234 -4.20 4.02 5.85
CA SER A 234 -4.66 3.67 7.19
C SER A 234 -3.56 3.77 8.24
N LEU A 235 -3.93 3.98 9.51
CA LEU A 235 -2.94 4.02 10.61
C LEU A 235 -2.20 2.68 10.76
N GLY A 236 -2.85 1.58 10.42
CA GLY A 236 -2.22 0.23 10.44
C GLY A 236 -1.10 0.06 9.43
N ASP A 237 -1.15 0.79 8.30
CA ASP A 237 -0.12 0.70 7.27
C ASP A 237 1.25 1.22 7.73
N ALA A 238 1.27 2.13 8.70
CA ALA A 238 2.51 2.68 9.22
C ALA A 238 3.44 1.64 9.86
N THR A 239 2.93 0.43 10.12
CA THR A 239 3.69 -0.69 10.69
C THR A 239 4.20 -1.69 9.64
N MET A 240 3.89 -1.49 8.34
CA MET A 240 4.24 -2.44 7.28
C MET A 240 5.74 -2.74 7.15
N ALA A 241 6.60 -1.82 7.59
CA ALA A 241 8.05 -2.01 7.59
C ALA A 241 8.60 -2.52 8.94
N GLU A 242 7.74 -2.71 9.97
CA GLU A 242 8.18 -3.17 11.28
C GLU A 242 8.60 -4.64 11.26
N GLY A 243 9.65 -4.96 11.99
CA GLY A 243 10.22 -6.31 12.06
C GLY A 243 11.26 -6.63 11.00
N MET A 244 11.51 -5.77 10.02
CA MET A 244 12.62 -5.97 9.06
C MET A 244 13.95 -5.86 9.78
N GLU A 245 14.72 -6.98 9.84
CA GLU A 245 15.90 -7.16 10.69
C GLU A 245 17.01 -6.11 10.49
N HIS A 246 17.06 -5.45 9.33
CA HIS A 246 18.12 -4.49 8.98
C HIS A 246 17.59 -3.09 8.69
N LEU A 247 16.41 -2.77 9.23
CA LEU A 247 15.78 -1.48 8.99
C LEU A 247 16.50 -0.36 9.73
N GLU A 248 16.98 0.66 9.00
CA GLU A 248 17.66 1.82 9.57
C GLU A 248 16.83 3.10 9.45
N THR A 249 16.23 3.32 8.29
CA THR A 249 15.51 4.56 7.99
C THR A 249 14.18 4.28 7.32
N VAL A 250 13.10 4.83 7.88
CA VAL A 250 11.75 4.78 7.30
C VAL A 250 11.20 6.18 7.18
N LEU A 251 10.76 6.55 5.98
CA LEU A 251 9.93 7.73 5.75
C LEU A 251 8.50 7.29 5.51
N LYS A 252 7.61 7.62 6.44
CA LYS A 252 6.19 7.23 6.40
C LYS A 252 5.35 8.35 5.80
N ILE A 253 4.67 8.08 4.67
CA ILE A 253 3.80 9.02 3.97
C ILE A 253 2.36 8.49 4.00
N GLY A 254 1.47 9.22 4.64
CA GLY A 254 0.06 8.86 4.80
C GLY A 254 -0.86 9.65 3.88
N PHE A 255 -1.80 8.98 3.20
CA PHE A 255 -2.85 9.61 2.39
C PHE A 255 -4.14 9.67 3.19
N LEU A 256 -4.61 10.87 3.50
CA LEU A 256 -5.80 11.10 4.32
C LEU A 256 -6.92 11.76 3.51
N TYR A 257 -8.09 11.14 3.48
CA TYR A 257 -9.28 11.69 2.83
C TYR A 257 -10.51 11.63 3.74
N GLU A 258 -10.91 10.43 4.16
CA GLU A 258 -12.12 10.24 4.95
C GLU A 258 -11.96 10.83 6.35
N ARG A 259 -13.01 11.55 6.82
CA ARG A 259 -13.02 12.19 8.15
C ARG A 259 -11.75 13.01 8.44
N SER A 260 -11.23 13.69 7.42
CA SER A 260 -9.88 14.26 7.43
C SER A 260 -9.64 15.29 8.54
N GLU A 261 -10.66 16.05 8.99
CA GLU A 261 -10.52 16.99 10.10
C GLU A 261 -10.30 16.26 11.44
N GLU A 262 -11.06 15.20 11.68
CA GLU A 262 -10.99 14.45 12.94
C GLU A 262 -9.77 13.54 13.01
N ALA A 263 -9.40 12.92 11.88
CA ALA A 263 -8.32 11.94 11.80
C ALA A 263 -6.93 12.57 11.66
N LEU A 264 -6.83 13.83 11.22
CA LEU A 264 -5.54 14.49 10.97
C LEU A 264 -4.57 14.42 12.15
N PRO A 265 -4.96 14.68 13.42
CA PRO A 265 -4.04 14.57 14.53
C PRO A 265 -3.39 13.20 14.68
N SER A 266 -4.20 12.12 14.61
CA SER A 266 -3.73 10.74 14.72
C SER A 266 -2.80 10.36 13.55
N TYR A 267 -3.11 10.84 12.34
CA TYR A 267 -2.24 10.62 11.17
C TYR A 267 -0.92 11.35 11.32
N MET A 268 -0.91 12.60 11.80
CA MET A 268 0.33 13.36 12.08
C MET A 268 1.17 12.76 13.21
N GLU A 269 0.58 11.97 14.11
CA GLU A 269 1.33 11.22 15.12
C GLU A 269 1.97 9.95 14.56
N THR A 270 1.37 9.38 13.52
CA THR A 270 1.72 8.06 12.96
C THR A 270 2.60 8.16 11.73
N PHE A 271 2.34 9.13 10.84
CA PHE A 271 3.07 9.37 9.60
C PHE A 271 3.98 10.60 9.72
N ASP A 272 5.13 10.57 9.06
CA ASP A 272 6.05 11.72 9.02
C ASP A 272 5.53 12.83 8.11
N ILE A 273 4.84 12.46 7.02
CA ILE A 273 4.20 13.36 6.05
C ILE A 273 2.76 12.87 5.85
N VAL A 274 1.78 13.75 6.00
CA VAL A 274 0.36 13.47 5.73
C VAL A 274 -0.10 14.30 4.53
N LEU A 275 -0.65 13.63 3.53
CA LEU A 275 -1.17 14.20 2.30
C LEU A 275 -2.70 14.17 2.35
N ARG A 276 -3.31 15.32 2.63
CA ARG A 276 -4.76 15.45 2.76
C ARG A 276 -5.39 15.66 1.39
N ASP A 277 -6.29 14.76 1.01
CA ASP A 277 -7.01 14.79 -0.29
C ASP A 277 -6.07 14.96 -1.50
N ASP A 278 -4.91 14.34 -1.44
CA ASP A 278 -3.95 14.34 -2.54
C ASP A 278 -4.16 13.08 -3.40
N GLN A 279 -4.61 13.27 -4.63
CA GLN A 279 -4.85 12.19 -5.59
C GLN A 279 -3.64 11.96 -6.53
N THR A 280 -2.42 12.37 -6.08
CA THR A 280 -1.16 12.26 -6.87
C THR A 280 -0.08 11.46 -6.14
N MET A 281 0.95 11.04 -6.88
CA MET A 281 2.23 10.54 -6.37
C MET A 281 3.34 11.60 -6.42
N ASP A 282 2.97 12.89 -6.47
CA ASP A 282 3.95 13.97 -6.64
C ASP A 282 4.95 14.02 -5.48
N VAL A 283 4.49 13.94 -4.23
CA VAL A 283 5.37 14.00 -3.06
C VAL A 283 6.34 12.80 -3.00
N PRO A 284 5.89 11.52 -3.02
CA PRO A 284 6.82 10.39 -3.04
C PRO A 284 7.79 10.45 -4.24
N LYS A 285 7.30 10.83 -5.42
CA LYS A 285 8.11 10.97 -6.64
C LYS A 285 9.17 12.07 -6.51
N ALA A 286 8.81 13.23 -5.96
CA ALA A 286 9.75 14.35 -5.76
C ALA A 286 10.87 13.97 -4.77
N ILE A 287 10.53 13.30 -3.66
CA ILE A 287 11.50 12.78 -2.70
C ILE A 287 12.42 11.75 -3.37
N PHE A 288 11.85 10.78 -4.10
CA PHE A 288 12.64 9.79 -4.83
C PHE A 288 13.58 10.41 -5.84
N ASN A 289 13.14 11.42 -6.59
CA ASN A 289 13.98 12.10 -7.58
C ASN A 289 15.25 12.69 -6.97
N ILE A 290 15.21 13.16 -5.72
CA ILE A 290 16.40 13.69 -5.02
C ILE A 290 17.31 12.55 -4.56
N ILE A 291 16.75 11.43 -4.11
CA ILE A 291 17.52 10.24 -3.71
C ILE A 291 18.23 9.62 -4.92
N ALA A 292 17.60 9.62 -6.08
CA ALA A 292 18.12 9.03 -7.31
C ALA A 292 19.21 9.86 -8.00
N VAL A 293 19.48 11.10 -7.56
CA VAL A 293 20.61 11.88 -8.07
C VAL A 293 21.90 11.28 -7.55
N PRO A 294 22.85 10.85 -8.43
CA PRO A 294 24.12 10.32 -7.98
C PRO A 294 24.86 11.34 -7.09
N ASN A 295 25.25 10.94 -5.90
CA ASN A 295 26.12 11.76 -5.06
C ASN A 295 27.41 12.03 -5.85
N ALA A 296 27.71 13.29 -6.14
CA ALA A 296 28.91 13.72 -6.89
C ALA A 296 30.26 13.34 -6.23
N GLY A 297 30.22 12.54 -5.15
CA GLY A 297 31.38 12.07 -4.36
C GLY A 297 31.83 10.63 -4.62
N SER A 298 31.12 9.82 -5.43
CA SER A 298 31.43 8.38 -5.59
C SER A 298 32.38 8.06 -6.79
N GLU A 299 32.82 9.04 -7.56
CA GLU A 299 33.74 8.82 -8.68
C GLU A 299 35.25 8.89 -8.34
N LEU A 300 35.61 8.94 -7.04
CA LEU A 300 37.04 8.96 -6.62
C LEU A 300 37.48 7.65 -5.94
N GLY A 301 37.34 6.51 -6.63
CA GLY A 301 37.73 5.24 -6.02
C GLY A 301 37.88 4.06 -6.97
N SER A 302 38.38 4.27 -8.21
CA SER A 302 38.91 3.18 -9.02
C SER A 302 39.92 3.70 -10.03
N LYS A 303 41.14 3.81 -9.56
CA LYS A 303 42.35 3.75 -10.41
C LYS A 303 43.32 2.74 -9.82
#